data_300f3f0334e8759360cfa8d398dcb893
#
_entry.id   300f3f0334e8759360cfa8d398dcb893
#
_cell.length_a   1.000
_cell.length_b   1.000
_cell.length_c   1.000
_cell.angle_alpha   90.00
_cell.angle_beta   90.00
_cell.angle_gamma   90.00
#
_symmetry.space_group_name_H-M   'P 1'
#
loop_
_entity.id
_entity.type
_entity.pdbx_description
1 polymer ?
#
loop_
_entity_poly.entity_id
_entity_poly.type
_entity_poly.pdbx_seq_one_letter_code
_entity_poly.pdbx_strand_id
1 'polypeptide(L)'
;MSFEFLNQLPTPADIKRDYPLSPELRELKKHRDLMISDVITGKDSRVLVIIGPCSADNEDSVCDYVSRLTKIQEDVKDQVILVPRIYTNKPRTTGEGYKGIASQPDPEKAPDMIEGLIAMRKMHIRAIEESGLTCADEMLYPENWGYVEDLLSYVAIGARSVEDQQHRLTVSGFDVASGMKNPTSGDFSVMLNSVYAAQHPHHFVYRGYEVETTGNPLTHVVLRGAVSKHGNTCLLYTSPSPRDA
;
A
#
# COMPACT_ATOMS: atom_id res chain seq x y z
N MET A 1 3.70 -33.70 -3.49
CA MET A 1 3.45 -32.26 -3.35
C MET A 1 4.46 -31.51 -4.18
N SER A 2 4.08 -30.44 -4.84
CA SER A 2 4.94 -29.64 -5.71
C SER A 2 5.51 -28.38 -5.00
N PHE A 3 5.27 -28.25 -3.69
CA PHE A 3 5.88 -27.20 -2.89
C PHE A 3 7.16 -27.75 -2.23
N GLU A 4 8.21 -26.94 -2.28
CA GLU A 4 9.44 -27.12 -1.52
C GLU A 4 9.47 -26.02 -0.45
N PHE A 5 9.55 -26.39 0.81
CA PHE A 5 9.66 -25.47 1.93
C PHE A 5 11.14 -25.10 2.12
N LEU A 6 11.50 -23.87 1.78
CA LEU A 6 12.89 -23.38 1.83
C LEU A 6 13.26 -22.92 3.24
N ASN A 7 12.62 -21.85 3.71
CA ASN A 7 12.91 -21.24 5.00
C ASN A 7 11.62 -20.91 5.76
N GLN A 8 11.64 -21.04 7.07
CA GLN A 8 10.61 -20.45 7.91
C GLN A 8 10.89 -18.94 8.04
N LEU A 9 9.91 -18.12 7.67
CA LEU A 9 10.03 -16.69 7.81
C LEU A 9 9.86 -16.25 9.26
N PRO A 10 10.56 -15.20 9.72
CA PRO A 10 10.29 -14.59 11.03
C PRO A 10 8.85 -14.07 11.07
N THR A 11 8.23 -14.14 12.24
CA THR A 11 6.87 -13.62 12.39
C THR A 11 6.85 -12.09 12.32
N PRO A 12 5.71 -11.46 11.99
CA PRO A 12 5.57 -10.00 12.10
C PRO A 12 5.94 -9.46 13.48
N ALA A 13 5.63 -10.21 14.55
CA ALA A 13 6.00 -9.83 15.92
C ALA A 13 7.52 -9.80 16.12
N ASP A 14 8.25 -10.77 15.56
CA ASP A 14 9.71 -10.81 15.64
C ASP A 14 10.32 -9.62 14.91
N ILE A 15 9.90 -9.36 13.67
CA ILE A 15 10.40 -8.24 12.88
C ILE A 15 10.07 -6.88 13.53
N LYS A 16 8.87 -6.71 14.08
CA LYS A 16 8.51 -5.47 14.81
C LYS A 16 9.29 -5.29 16.11
N ARG A 17 9.62 -6.37 16.81
CA ARG A 17 10.48 -6.34 18.00
C ARG A 17 11.92 -5.93 17.65
N ASP A 18 12.46 -6.51 16.58
CA ASP A 18 13.86 -6.32 16.18
C ASP A 18 14.09 -4.96 15.45
N TYR A 19 13.05 -4.45 14.81
CA TYR A 19 13.02 -3.15 14.12
C TYR A 19 11.79 -2.34 14.57
N PRO A 20 11.76 -1.86 15.82
CA PRO A 20 10.60 -1.17 16.37
C PRO A 20 10.46 0.25 15.81
N LEU A 21 9.20 0.71 15.68
CA LEU A 21 8.92 2.13 15.52
C LEU A 21 9.09 2.84 16.87
N SER A 22 9.73 4.01 16.88
CA SER A 22 9.90 4.78 18.12
C SER A 22 8.55 5.29 18.65
N PRO A 23 8.42 5.59 19.95
CA PRO A 23 7.20 6.16 20.51
C PRO A 23 6.77 7.45 19.81
N GLU A 24 7.73 8.32 19.48
CA GLU A 24 7.50 9.61 18.80
C GLU A 24 6.90 9.40 17.40
N LEU A 25 7.43 8.42 16.65
CA LEU A 25 6.95 8.10 15.32
C LEU A 25 5.58 7.40 15.34
N ARG A 26 5.28 6.64 16.41
CA ARG A 26 3.92 6.09 16.60
C ARG A 26 2.88 7.18 16.81
N GLU A 27 3.18 8.20 17.63
CA GLU A 27 2.28 9.33 17.82
C GLU A 27 2.15 10.17 16.54
N LEU A 28 3.26 10.37 15.82
CA LEU A 28 3.23 11.00 14.50
C LEU A 28 2.30 10.24 13.54
N LYS A 29 2.46 8.91 13.44
CA LYS A 29 1.60 8.07 12.58
C LYS A 29 0.14 8.21 12.97
N LYS A 30 -0.18 8.08 14.24
CA LYS A 30 -1.55 8.21 14.75
C LYS A 30 -2.18 9.55 14.39
N HIS A 31 -1.42 10.64 14.52
CA HIS A 31 -1.88 11.96 14.12
C HIS A 31 -2.13 12.03 12.60
N ARG A 32 -1.21 11.50 11.80
CA ARG A 32 -1.33 11.45 10.34
C ARG A 32 -2.52 10.60 9.89
N ASP A 33 -2.75 9.44 10.53
CA ASP A 33 -3.89 8.57 10.24
C ASP A 33 -5.22 9.29 10.48
N LEU A 34 -5.32 10.07 11.57
CA LEU A 34 -6.50 10.89 11.84
C LEU A 34 -6.72 11.96 10.77
N MET A 35 -5.66 12.68 10.37
CA MET A 35 -5.76 13.68 9.29
C MET A 35 -6.25 13.05 7.98
N ILE A 36 -5.70 11.90 7.59
CA ILE A 36 -6.10 11.18 6.37
C ILE A 36 -7.54 10.69 6.48
N SER A 37 -7.93 10.13 7.63
CA SER A 37 -9.29 9.70 7.93
C SER A 37 -10.28 10.85 7.82
N ASP A 38 -9.94 12.04 8.33
CA ASP A 38 -10.80 13.21 8.28
C ASP A 38 -11.02 13.69 6.83
N VAL A 39 -10.01 13.61 5.96
CA VAL A 39 -10.20 13.89 4.54
C VAL A 39 -11.11 12.85 3.89
N ILE A 40 -10.88 11.56 4.10
CA ILE A 40 -11.70 10.49 3.48
C ILE A 40 -13.16 10.56 3.97
N THR A 41 -13.40 10.95 5.21
CA THR A 41 -14.75 11.08 5.79
C THR A 41 -15.40 12.45 5.55
N GLY A 42 -14.72 13.37 4.87
CA GLY A 42 -15.23 14.69 4.51
C GLY A 42 -15.28 15.71 5.67
N LYS A 43 -14.59 15.43 6.77
CA LYS A 43 -14.44 16.38 7.90
C LYS A 43 -13.35 17.40 7.63
N ASP A 44 -12.38 17.09 6.80
CA ASP A 44 -11.31 17.95 6.35
C ASP A 44 -11.46 18.18 4.84
N SER A 45 -11.44 19.42 4.40
CA SER A 45 -11.62 19.81 2.99
C SER A 45 -10.34 19.80 2.17
N ARG A 46 -9.19 19.50 2.79
CA ARG A 46 -7.92 19.39 2.07
C ARG A 46 -7.94 18.24 1.07
N VAL A 47 -7.05 18.30 0.10
CA VAL A 47 -6.88 17.24 -0.90
C VAL A 47 -5.82 16.25 -0.42
N LEU A 48 -6.15 14.97 -0.43
CA LEU A 48 -5.18 13.90 -0.18
C LEU A 48 -4.46 13.54 -1.48
N VAL A 49 -3.13 13.68 -1.48
CA VAL A 49 -2.28 13.36 -2.64
C VAL A 49 -1.30 12.25 -2.30
N ILE A 50 -1.49 11.08 -2.92
CA ILE A 50 -0.59 9.93 -2.79
C ILE A 50 0.38 9.96 -3.97
N ILE A 51 1.65 10.26 -3.70
CA ILE A 51 2.63 10.57 -4.73
C ILE A 51 3.96 9.86 -4.49
N GLY A 52 4.56 9.30 -5.52
CA GLY A 52 5.87 8.64 -5.42
C GLY A 52 6.18 7.74 -6.62
N PRO A 53 7.35 7.09 -6.59
CA PRO A 53 7.78 6.18 -7.66
C PRO A 53 6.83 5.00 -7.83
N CYS A 54 6.88 4.38 -9.00
CA CYS A 54 6.06 3.18 -9.30
C CYS A 54 6.53 1.94 -8.52
N SER A 55 7.81 1.90 -8.16
CA SER A 55 8.44 0.80 -7.42
C SER A 55 9.55 1.37 -6.56
N ALA A 56 9.60 0.97 -5.30
CA ALA A 56 10.69 1.27 -4.39
C ALA A 56 11.72 0.13 -4.48
N ASP A 57 12.82 0.36 -5.18
CA ASP A 57 13.87 -0.61 -5.45
C ASP A 57 15.24 -0.20 -4.91
N ASN A 58 15.36 1.05 -4.48
CA ASN A 58 16.57 1.60 -3.87
C ASN A 58 16.20 2.52 -2.70
N GLU A 59 16.59 2.14 -1.49
CA GLU A 59 16.24 2.84 -0.26
C GLU A 59 16.71 4.31 -0.26
N ASP A 60 17.96 4.57 -0.65
CA ASP A 60 18.52 5.93 -0.62
C ASP A 60 17.78 6.86 -1.58
N SER A 61 17.50 6.39 -2.80
CA SER A 61 16.75 7.17 -3.79
C SER A 61 15.32 7.45 -3.35
N VAL A 62 14.68 6.49 -2.71
CA VAL A 62 13.30 6.64 -2.18
C VAL A 62 13.29 7.61 -1.01
N CYS A 63 14.20 7.48 -0.06
CA CYS A 63 14.27 8.36 1.10
C CYS A 63 14.65 9.81 0.70
N ASP A 64 15.58 10.01 -0.23
CA ASP A 64 15.87 11.34 -0.79
C ASP A 64 14.61 11.97 -1.44
N TYR A 65 13.88 11.19 -2.24
CA TYR A 65 12.63 11.67 -2.83
C TYR A 65 11.60 12.07 -1.75
N VAL A 66 11.40 11.22 -0.76
CA VAL A 66 10.41 11.45 0.32
C VAL A 66 10.82 12.66 1.18
N SER A 67 12.10 12.81 1.50
CA SER A 67 12.61 13.96 2.26
C SER A 67 12.39 15.29 1.53
N ARG A 68 12.49 15.31 0.19
CA ARG A 68 12.15 16.50 -0.59
C ARG A 68 10.67 16.88 -0.53
N LEU A 69 9.78 15.90 -0.35
CA LEU A 69 8.34 16.16 -0.20
C LEU A 69 8.01 16.90 1.10
N THR A 70 8.85 16.82 2.14
CA THR A 70 8.63 17.52 3.41
C THR A 70 8.51 19.03 3.20
N LYS A 71 9.42 19.62 2.41
CA LYS A 71 9.36 21.05 2.10
C LYS A 71 8.10 21.41 1.34
N ILE A 72 7.73 20.60 0.34
CA ILE A 72 6.51 20.81 -0.43
C ILE A 72 5.29 20.69 0.49
N GLN A 73 5.26 19.72 1.40
CA GLN A 73 4.17 19.57 2.36
C GLN A 73 4.00 20.82 3.23
N GLU A 74 5.09 21.42 3.69
CA GLU A 74 5.01 22.66 4.48
C GLU A 74 4.43 23.82 3.66
N ASP A 75 4.81 23.93 2.38
CA ASP A 75 4.32 24.99 1.48
C ASP A 75 2.82 24.84 1.15
N VAL A 76 2.27 23.60 1.18
CA VAL A 76 0.89 23.33 0.75
C VAL A 76 -0.01 22.77 1.86
N LYS A 77 0.46 22.70 3.10
CA LYS A 77 -0.22 22.01 4.22
C LYS A 77 -1.64 22.46 4.52
N ASP A 78 -1.97 23.71 4.15
CA ASP A 78 -3.31 24.26 4.38
C ASP A 78 -4.34 23.74 3.35
N GLN A 79 -3.88 23.17 2.24
CA GLN A 79 -4.74 22.72 1.13
C GLN A 79 -4.54 21.25 0.78
N VAL A 80 -3.35 20.69 1.05
CA VAL A 80 -2.97 19.35 0.61
C VAL A 80 -2.32 18.56 1.73
N ILE A 81 -2.68 17.29 1.83
CA ILE A 81 -1.97 16.28 2.64
C ILE A 81 -1.23 15.35 1.67
N LEU A 82 0.11 15.37 1.74
CA LEU A 82 0.95 14.45 0.97
C LEU A 82 1.13 13.13 1.71
N VAL A 83 0.97 12.03 0.99
CA VAL A 83 1.32 10.68 1.44
C VAL A 83 2.31 10.10 0.45
N PRO A 84 3.58 9.95 0.83
CA PRO A 84 4.59 9.34 -0.03
C PRO A 84 4.21 7.91 -0.41
N ARG A 85 4.29 7.59 -1.70
CA ARG A 85 4.05 6.27 -2.22
C ARG A 85 5.36 5.49 -2.28
N ILE A 86 5.48 4.46 -1.45
CA ILE A 86 6.63 3.56 -1.38
C ILE A 86 6.13 2.14 -1.65
N TYR A 87 5.99 1.78 -2.92
CA TYR A 87 5.51 0.46 -3.31
C TYR A 87 6.66 -0.55 -3.28
N THR A 88 6.67 -1.38 -2.24
CA THR A 88 7.73 -2.36 -1.95
C THR A 88 7.55 -3.68 -2.70
N ASN A 89 6.38 -3.91 -3.25
CA ASN A 89 6.06 -5.08 -4.07
C ASN A 89 5.79 -4.67 -5.52
N LYS A 90 6.21 -5.51 -6.47
CA LYS A 90 5.99 -5.28 -7.90
C LYS A 90 5.17 -6.40 -8.50
N PRO A 91 3.87 -6.17 -8.81
CA PRO A 91 3.06 -7.19 -9.47
C PRO A 91 3.56 -7.43 -10.90
N ARG A 92 3.76 -8.72 -11.25
CA ARG A 92 4.19 -9.15 -12.57
C ARG A 92 3.16 -10.11 -13.16
N THR A 93 2.60 -9.77 -14.30
CA THR A 93 1.56 -10.56 -14.96
C THR A 93 2.07 -11.94 -15.37
N THR A 94 3.32 -12.03 -15.85
CA THR A 94 3.95 -13.29 -16.26
C THR A 94 4.78 -13.95 -15.16
N GLY A 95 4.96 -13.28 -14.02
CA GLY A 95 5.82 -13.74 -12.93
C GLY A 95 7.31 -13.50 -13.17
N GLU A 96 7.70 -12.93 -14.31
CA GLU A 96 9.11 -12.66 -14.66
C GLU A 96 9.55 -11.26 -14.23
N GLY A 97 10.87 -11.09 -14.04
CA GLY A 97 11.53 -9.83 -13.70
C GLY A 97 11.49 -9.48 -12.23
N TYR A 98 12.07 -8.33 -11.88
CA TYR A 98 12.18 -7.84 -10.51
C TYR A 98 10.82 -7.72 -9.81
N LYS A 99 10.72 -8.24 -8.58
CA LYS A 99 9.45 -8.41 -7.86
C LYS A 99 9.24 -7.41 -6.72
N GLY A 100 10.14 -6.47 -6.55
CA GLY A 100 10.10 -5.47 -5.48
C GLY A 100 11.02 -5.82 -4.31
N ILE A 101 11.37 -4.81 -3.52
CA ILE A 101 12.32 -4.93 -2.40
C ILE A 101 11.87 -5.95 -1.35
N ALA A 102 10.57 -6.10 -1.14
CA ALA A 102 10.02 -7.07 -0.18
C ALA A 102 10.34 -8.54 -0.53
N SER A 103 10.63 -8.84 -1.78
CA SER A 103 10.99 -10.21 -2.23
C SER A 103 12.43 -10.33 -2.68
N GLN A 104 13.01 -9.23 -3.16
CA GLN A 104 14.34 -9.17 -3.77
C GLN A 104 14.98 -7.82 -3.41
N PRO A 105 15.60 -7.71 -2.21
CA PRO A 105 16.13 -6.43 -1.72
C PRO A 105 17.30 -5.90 -2.56
N ASP A 106 18.05 -6.79 -3.22
CA ASP A 106 19.06 -6.46 -4.18
C ASP A 106 18.63 -6.94 -5.57
N PRO A 107 18.34 -6.04 -6.54
CA PRO A 107 17.88 -6.42 -7.87
C PRO A 107 18.85 -7.30 -8.66
N GLU A 108 20.16 -7.27 -8.32
CA GLU A 108 21.20 -8.03 -8.99
C GLU A 108 21.43 -9.43 -8.39
N LYS A 109 20.77 -9.74 -7.26
CA LYS A 109 20.89 -11.03 -6.58
C LYS A 109 19.63 -11.88 -6.69
N ALA A 110 19.73 -13.13 -6.28
CA ALA A 110 18.58 -14.01 -6.13
C ALA A 110 17.58 -13.44 -5.09
N PRO A 111 16.27 -13.74 -5.23
CA PRO A 111 15.29 -13.38 -4.22
C PRO A 111 15.64 -13.90 -2.84
N ASP A 112 15.47 -13.05 -1.82
CA ASP A 112 15.59 -13.37 -0.40
C ASP A 112 14.43 -12.71 0.36
N MET A 113 13.47 -13.54 0.77
CA MET A 113 12.25 -13.06 1.42
C MET A 113 12.51 -12.54 2.85
N ILE A 114 13.49 -13.10 3.57
CA ILE A 114 13.79 -12.67 4.94
C ILE A 114 14.41 -11.28 4.90
N GLU A 115 15.47 -11.12 4.13
CA GLU A 115 16.12 -9.82 3.95
C GLU A 115 15.20 -8.80 3.30
N GLY A 116 14.32 -9.24 2.39
CA GLY A 116 13.33 -8.38 1.75
C GLY A 116 12.30 -7.79 2.71
N LEU A 117 11.76 -8.60 3.64
CA LEU A 117 10.84 -8.12 4.66
C LEU A 117 11.51 -7.14 5.63
N ILE A 118 12.77 -7.39 5.99
CA ILE A 118 13.58 -6.49 6.80
C ILE A 118 13.84 -5.17 6.06
N ALA A 119 14.27 -5.24 4.80
CA ALA A 119 14.55 -4.08 3.97
C ALA A 119 13.29 -3.22 3.75
N MET A 120 12.16 -3.84 3.45
CA MET A 120 10.85 -3.19 3.35
C MET A 120 10.54 -2.37 4.61
N ARG A 121 10.65 -2.99 5.79
CA ARG A 121 10.36 -2.33 7.05
C ARG A 121 11.32 -1.18 7.36
N LYS A 122 12.63 -1.41 7.19
CA LYS A 122 13.67 -0.39 7.41
C LYS A 122 13.46 0.84 6.54
N MET A 123 13.17 0.64 5.26
CA MET A 123 12.93 1.73 4.32
C MET A 123 11.73 2.57 4.73
N HIS A 124 10.62 1.96 5.15
CA HIS A 124 9.46 2.72 5.64
C HIS A 124 9.78 3.49 6.93
N ILE A 125 10.48 2.87 7.90
CA ILE A 125 10.89 3.55 9.14
C ILE A 125 11.76 4.76 8.80
N ARG A 126 12.81 4.57 8.02
CA ARG A 126 13.72 5.64 7.61
C ARG A 126 13.00 6.77 6.86
N ALA A 127 12.10 6.43 5.95
CA ALA A 127 11.32 7.43 5.23
C ALA A 127 10.48 8.30 6.18
N ILE A 128 9.86 7.70 7.19
CA ILE A 128 9.08 8.43 8.20
C ILE A 128 10.01 9.28 9.09
N GLU A 129 11.15 8.73 9.53
CA GLU A 129 12.14 9.42 10.37
C GLU A 129 12.69 10.67 9.67
N GLU A 130 13.09 10.55 8.41
CA GLU A 130 13.71 11.64 7.66
C GLU A 130 12.72 12.71 7.20
N SER A 131 11.44 12.34 7.02
CA SER A 131 10.45 13.25 6.40
C SER A 131 9.34 13.73 7.33
N GLY A 132 9.02 13.00 8.37
CA GLY A 132 7.80 13.20 9.15
C GLY A 132 6.52 12.87 8.39
N LEU A 133 6.60 12.21 7.23
CA LEU A 133 5.46 11.81 6.41
C LEU A 133 5.27 10.30 6.47
N THR A 134 4.07 9.86 6.85
CA THR A 134 3.68 8.45 6.79
C THR A 134 3.34 8.04 5.37
N CYS A 135 3.58 6.78 5.04
CA CYS A 135 3.66 6.32 3.67
C CYS A 135 2.45 5.46 3.24
N ALA A 136 2.37 5.29 1.91
CA ALA A 136 1.45 4.38 1.25
C ALA A 136 2.22 3.21 0.61
N ASP A 137 1.70 1.99 0.72
CA ASP A 137 2.20 0.84 -0.04
C ASP A 137 1.05 0.11 -0.75
N GLU A 138 1.39 -0.69 -1.76
CA GLU A 138 0.44 -1.57 -2.44
C GLU A 138 0.48 -2.97 -1.81
N MET A 139 -0.63 -3.41 -1.23
CA MET A 139 -0.76 -4.75 -0.70
C MET A 139 -0.90 -5.75 -1.85
N LEU A 140 0.21 -6.32 -2.29
CA LEU A 140 0.22 -7.38 -3.29
C LEU A 140 -0.04 -8.74 -2.63
N TYR A 141 0.49 -8.95 -1.43
CA TYR A 141 0.31 -10.16 -0.63
C TYR A 141 -0.28 -9.77 0.73
N PRO A 142 -1.51 -10.24 1.07
CA PRO A 142 -2.16 -9.95 2.36
C PRO A 142 -1.32 -10.31 3.58
N GLU A 143 -0.51 -11.37 3.48
CA GLU A 143 0.38 -11.82 4.56
C GLU A 143 1.44 -10.78 4.94
N ASN A 144 1.84 -9.92 3.99
CA ASN A 144 2.86 -8.89 4.24
C ASN A 144 2.35 -7.75 5.13
N TRP A 145 1.04 -7.56 5.24
CA TRP A 145 0.45 -6.49 6.04
C TRP A 145 1.01 -6.42 7.46
N GLY A 146 1.10 -7.54 8.16
CA GLY A 146 1.56 -7.54 9.53
C GLY A 146 2.98 -7.05 9.79
N TYR A 147 3.81 -7.04 8.77
CA TYR A 147 5.19 -6.52 8.90
C TYR A 147 5.27 -4.99 8.83
N VAL A 148 4.21 -4.33 8.35
CA VAL A 148 4.17 -2.88 8.10
C VAL A 148 2.90 -2.18 8.59
N GLU A 149 1.98 -2.88 9.24
CA GLU A 149 0.69 -2.33 9.71
C GLU A 149 0.85 -1.12 10.65
N ASP A 150 1.93 -1.08 11.42
CA ASP A 150 2.28 0.02 12.31
C ASP A 150 3.03 1.17 11.63
N LEU A 151 3.26 1.11 10.32
CA LEU A 151 4.02 2.09 9.54
C LEU A 151 3.16 2.80 8.49
N LEU A 152 2.25 2.07 7.84
CA LEU A 152 1.49 2.59 6.71
C LEU A 152 0.24 3.35 7.17
N SER A 153 -0.02 4.50 6.54
CA SER A 153 -1.25 5.28 6.72
C SER A 153 -2.20 5.16 5.52
N TYR A 154 -1.76 4.50 4.46
CA TYR A 154 -2.57 4.24 3.28
C TYR A 154 -2.17 2.92 2.62
N VAL A 155 -3.15 2.15 2.21
CA VAL A 155 -2.95 0.89 1.47
C VAL A 155 -3.67 0.95 0.12
N ALA A 156 -2.96 0.64 -0.95
CA ALA A 156 -3.57 0.48 -2.26
C ALA A 156 -3.80 -1.00 -2.59
N ILE A 157 -4.98 -1.33 -3.11
CA ILE A 157 -5.26 -2.63 -3.70
C ILE A 157 -5.19 -2.51 -5.20
N GLY A 158 -4.25 -3.23 -5.79
CA GLY A 158 -3.94 -3.17 -7.22
C GLY A 158 -5.05 -3.73 -8.09
N ALA A 159 -5.06 -3.32 -9.36
CA ALA A 159 -6.05 -3.77 -10.34
C ALA A 159 -6.03 -5.28 -10.62
N ARG A 160 -4.92 -5.98 -10.29
CA ARG A 160 -4.83 -7.44 -10.41
C ARG A 160 -5.31 -8.19 -9.17
N SER A 161 -5.43 -7.48 -8.04
CA SER A 161 -5.76 -8.04 -6.73
C SER A 161 -7.17 -7.68 -6.26
N VAL A 162 -7.81 -6.68 -6.87
CA VAL A 162 -9.11 -6.16 -6.43
C VAL A 162 -10.26 -7.17 -6.51
N GLU A 163 -10.14 -8.17 -7.37
CA GLU A 163 -11.13 -9.25 -7.50
C GLU A 163 -10.90 -10.39 -6.49
N ASP A 164 -9.69 -10.46 -5.93
CA ASP A 164 -9.34 -11.52 -4.99
C ASP A 164 -10.04 -11.35 -3.65
N GLN A 165 -10.68 -12.42 -3.20
CA GLN A 165 -11.48 -12.43 -1.98
C GLN A 165 -10.62 -12.16 -0.74
N GLN A 166 -9.42 -12.73 -0.67
CA GLN A 166 -8.56 -12.57 0.49
C GLN A 166 -8.10 -11.12 0.69
N HIS A 167 -7.84 -10.38 -0.40
CA HIS A 167 -7.54 -8.94 -0.31
C HIS A 167 -8.72 -8.15 0.27
N ARG A 168 -9.93 -8.40 -0.19
CA ARG A 168 -11.15 -7.70 0.28
C ARG A 168 -11.39 -7.97 1.77
N LEU A 169 -11.30 -9.25 2.18
CA LEU A 169 -11.48 -9.67 3.56
C LEU A 169 -10.40 -9.09 4.47
N THR A 170 -9.14 -9.10 4.04
CA THR A 170 -8.05 -8.55 4.82
C THR A 170 -8.20 -7.04 5.01
N VAL A 171 -8.59 -6.30 3.96
CA VAL A 171 -8.83 -4.85 4.04
C VAL A 171 -9.98 -4.51 4.99
N SER A 172 -10.98 -5.38 5.11
CA SER A 172 -12.09 -5.17 6.06
C SER A 172 -11.65 -5.15 7.53
N GLY A 173 -10.45 -5.65 7.82
CA GLY A 173 -9.83 -5.61 9.15
C GLY A 173 -8.84 -4.46 9.35
N PHE A 174 -8.70 -3.54 8.39
CA PHE A 174 -7.78 -2.41 8.51
C PHE A 174 -8.46 -1.21 9.18
N ASP A 175 -7.65 -0.41 9.86
CA ASP A 175 -8.01 0.87 10.47
C ASP A 175 -7.40 2.08 9.73
N VAL A 176 -6.80 1.85 8.56
CA VAL A 176 -6.17 2.87 7.71
C VAL A 176 -6.89 3.03 6.37
N ALA A 177 -6.72 4.19 5.74
CA ALA A 177 -7.30 4.49 4.45
C ALA A 177 -6.87 3.45 3.40
N SER A 178 -7.83 2.90 2.66
CA SER A 178 -7.58 1.82 1.71
C SER A 178 -8.25 2.08 0.36
N GLY A 179 -7.45 2.17 -0.70
CA GLY A 179 -7.91 2.49 -2.05
C GLY A 179 -8.04 1.24 -2.93
N MET A 180 -9.27 0.93 -3.36
CA MET A 180 -9.57 -0.15 -4.31
C MET A 180 -9.49 0.37 -5.73
N LYS A 181 -8.52 -0.12 -6.52
CA LYS A 181 -8.41 0.23 -7.95
C LYS A 181 -9.46 -0.56 -8.76
N ASN A 182 -10.01 0.05 -9.82
CA ASN A 182 -10.76 -0.74 -10.78
C ASN A 182 -9.85 -1.79 -11.45
N PRO A 183 -10.39 -2.98 -11.82
CA PRO A 183 -9.60 -4.05 -12.40
C PRO A 183 -8.98 -3.67 -13.76
N THR A 184 -8.12 -4.50 -14.27
CA THR A 184 -7.46 -4.28 -15.58
C THR A 184 -8.46 -4.23 -16.75
N SER A 185 -9.62 -4.87 -16.61
CA SER A 185 -10.74 -4.78 -17.56
C SER A 185 -11.44 -3.41 -17.57
N GLY A 186 -11.24 -2.60 -16.51
CA GLY A 186 -11.93 -1.32 -16.34
C GLY A 186 -13.34 -1.42 -15.75
N ASP A 187 -13.76 -2.59 -15.26
CA ASP A 187 -15.09 -2.81 -14.73
C ASP A 187 -15.31 -2.11 -13.37
N PHE A 188 -16.23 -1.16 -13.33
CA PHE A 188 -16.57 -0.41 -12.12
C PHE A 188 -17.41 -1.24 -11.13
N SER A 189 -18.23 -2.17 -11.61
CA SER A 189 -19.04 -3.00 -10.72
C SER A 189 -18.17 -3.86 -9.81
N VAL A 190 -17.11 -4.43 -10.38
CA VAL A 190 -16.11 -5.18 -9.61
C VAL A 190 -15.45 -4.32 -8.54
N MET A 191 -15.06 -3.11 -8.89
CA MET A 191 -14.43 -2.16 -7.96
C MET A 191 -15.41 -1.77 -6.83
N LEU A 192 -16.64 -1.41 -7.17
CA LEU A 192 -17.66 -1.03 -6.18
C LEU A 192 -18.00 -2.20 -5.24
N ASN A 193 -18.12 -3.41 -5.78
CA ASN A 193 -18.32 -4.62 -4.98
C ASN A 193 -17.14 -4.88 -4.03
N SER A 194 -15.91 -4.56 -4.45
CA SER A 194 -14.71 -4.70 -3.61
C SER A 194 -14.71 -3.71 -2.45
N VAL A 195 -15.11 -2.45 -2.71
CA VAL A 195 -15.26 -1.44 -1.66
C VAL A 195 -16.37 -1.86 -0.70
N TYR A 196 -17.53 -2.28 -1.22
CA TYR A 196 -18.65 -2.73 -0.40
C TYR A 196 -18.22 -3.89 0.52
N ALA A 197 -17.59 -4.93 -0.03
CA ALA A 197 -17.10 -6.05 0.75
C ALA A 197 -16.11 -5.60 1.85
N ALA A 198 -15.13 -4.77 1.52
CA ALA A 198 -14.14 -4.31 2.48
C ALA A 198 -14.71 -3.38 3.57
N GLN A 199 -15.85 -2.72 3.32
CA GLN A 199 -16.53 -1.89 4.32
C GLN A 199 -17.44 -2.68 5.28
N HIS A 200 -17.60 -4.00 5.08
CA HIS A 200 -18.46 -4.84 5.90
C HIS A 200 -17.68 -5.87 6.71
N PRO A 201 -18.24 -6.38 7.82
CA PRO A 201 -17.58 -7.41 8.63
C PRO A 201 -17.52 -8.75 7.89
N HIS A 202 -16.44 -9.49 8.17
CA HIS A 202 -16.22 -10.82 7.64
C HIS A 202 -15.63 -11.76 8.68
N HIS A 203 -15.90 -13.06 8.50
CA HIS A 203 -15.39 -14.15 9.32
C HIS A 203 -14.58 -15.09 8.43
N PHE A 204 -13.27 -15.24 8.70
CA PHE A 204 -12.36 -16.01 7.85
C PHE A 204 -11.09 -16.44 8.59
N VAL A 205 -10.25 -17.22 7.91
CA VAL A 205 -8.94 -17.62 8.44
C VAL A 205 -7.88 -16.59 8.04
N TYR A 206 -7.19 -16.02 9.03
CA TYR A 206 -6.10 -15.09 8.82
C TYR A 206 -4.90 -15.46 9.72
N ARG A 207 -3.74 -15.71 9.11
CA ARG A 207 -2.49 -16.08 9.82
C ARG A 207 -2.65 -17.27 10.78
N GLY A 208 -3.43 -18.27 10.39
CA GLY A 208 -3.67 -19.46 11.21
C GLY A 208 -4.68 -19.26 12.35
N TYR A 209 -5.35 -18.12 12.41
CA TYR A 209 -6.43 -17.84 13.36
C TYR A 209 -7.77 -17.69 12.64
N GLU A 210 -8.82 -18.06 13.30
CA GLU A 210 -10.18 -17.66 12.97
C GLU A 210 -10.36 -16.21 13.42
N VAL A 211 -10.75 -15.32 12.51
CA VAL A 211 -10.90 -13.89 12.79
C VAL A 211 -12.25 -13.38 12.34
N GLU A 212 -12.76 -12.39 13.05
CA GLU A 212 -13.89 -11.57 12.64
C GLU A 212 -13.42 -10.12 12.49
N THR A 213 -13.77 -9.48 11.38
CA THR A 213 -13.46 -8.07 11.11
C THR A 213 -14.68 -7.20 11.33
N THR A 214 -14.48 -5.89 11.46
CA THR A 214 -15.57 -4.92 11.67
C THR A 214 -15.98 -4.17 10.41
N GLY A 215 -15.25 -4.37 9.32
CA GLY A 215 -15.33 -3.54 8.12
C GLY A 215 -14.47 -2.27 8.24
N ASN A 216 -13.90 -1.84 7.11
CA ASN A 216 -13.08 -0.64 7.04
C ASN A 216 -13.84 0.52 6.37
N PRO A 217 -14.40 1.46 7.13
CA PRO A 217 -15.16 2.59 6.57
C PRO A 217 -14.31 3.57 5.77
N LEU A 218 -12.98 3.50 5.87
CA LEU A 218 -12.05 4.33 5.12
C LEU A 218 -11.70 3.74 3.74
N THR A 219 -12.31 2.61 3.38
CA THR A 219 -12.15 2.02 2.03
C THR A 219 -12.87 2.86 1.00
N HIS A 220 -12.17 3.18 -0.09
CA HIS A 220 -12.69 4.04 -1.16
C HIS A 220 -12.19 3.57 -2.54
N VAL A 221 -12.73 4.16 -3.58
CA VAL A 221 -12.35 3.84 -4.96
C VAL A 221 -11.11 4.61 -5.41
N VAL A 222 -10.28 3.96 -6.24
CA VAL A 222 -9.19 4.60 -6.97
C VAL A 222 -9.39 4.30 -8.47
N LEU A 223 -9.84 5.29 -9.21
CA LEU A 223 -10.08 5.16 -10.63
C LEU A 223 -8.77 5.22 -11.41
N ARG A 224 -8.59 4.28 -12.31
CA ARG A 224 -7.47 4.25 -13.25
C ARG A 224 -7.97 4.04 -14.67
N GLY A 225 -7.20 4.49 -15.66
CA GLY A 225 -7.46 4.17 -17.06
C GLY A 225 -7.35 2.66 -17.31
N ALA A 226 -8.09 2.16 -18.27
CA ALA A 226 -8.08 0.79 -18.74
C ALA A 226 -8.12 0.73 -20.28
N VAL A 227 -7.54 -0.33 -20.84
CA VAL A 227 -7.61 -0.63 -22.27
C VAL A 227 -8.49 -1.86 -22.45
N SER A 228 -9.57 -1.72 -23.20
CA SER A 228 -10.46 -2.81 -23.58
C SER A 228 -10.19 -3.24 -25.02
N LYS A 229 -10.85 -4.31 -25.46
CA LYS A 229 -10.83 -4.75 -26.87
C LYS A 229 -11.40 -3.66 -27.83
N HIS A 230 -12.11 -2.69 -27.33
CA HIS A 230 -12.76 -1.60 -28.07
C HIS A 230 -12.01 -0.27 -27.94
N GLY A 231 -10.80 -0.26 -27.37
CA GLY A 231 -9.96 0.91 -27.16
C GLY A 231 -9.89 1.37 -25.71
N ASN A 232 -9.31 2.54 -25.49
CA ASN A 232 -9.12 3.11 -24.16
C ASN A 232 -10.45 3.57 -23.55
N THR A 233 -10.61 3.43 -22.24
CA THR A 233 -11.74 4.02 -21.52
C THR A 233 -11.60 5.52 -21.40
N CYS A 234 -12.71 6.25 -21.20
CA CYS A 234 -12.71 7.70 -21.06
C CYS A 234 -11.84 8.23 -19.89
N LEU A 235 -11.55 7.41 -18.89
CA LEU A 235 -10.65 7.77 -17.79
C LEU A 235 -9.21 8.07 -18.25
N LEU A 236 -8.77 7.49 -19.37
CA LEU A 236 -7.45 7.81 -19.95
C LEU A 236 -7.41 9.23 -20.51
N TYR A 237 -8.54 9.75 -20.99
CA TYR A 237 -8.63 11.12 -21.51
C TYR A 237 -8.68 12.18 -20.40
N THR A 238 -9.22 11.82 -19.23
CA THR A 238 -9.35 12.73 -18.07
C THR A 238 -8.16 12.66 -17.12
N SER A 239 -7.40 11.58 -17.14
CA SER A 239 -6.21 11.35 -16.32
C SER A 239 -5.11 10.71 -17.18
N PRO A 240 -4.45 11.49 -18.05
CA PRO A 240 -3.38 10.96 -18.89
C PRO A 240 -2.29 10.36 -18.01
N SER A 241 -1.95 9.12 -18.30
CA SER A 241 -0.83 8.45 -17.66
C SER A 241 0.47 8.92 -18.32
N PRO A 242 1.59 9.05 -17.59
CA PRO A 242 2.91 9.30 -18.20
C PRO A 242 3.33 8.25 -19.24
N ARG A 243 2.58 7.14 -19.36
CA ARG A 243 2.79 6.12 -20.39
C ARG A 243 2.12 6.45 -21.73
N ASP A 244 1.31 7.49 -21.75
CA ASP A 244 0.55 7.92 -22.94
C ASP A 244 1.21 9.14 -23.61
N ALA A 245 2.39 9.54 -23.12
CA ALA A 245 3.22 10.64 -23.65
C ALA A 245 4.38 10.10 -24.49
#